data_dba64f4823eac0b964486988eaaea1b1
#
_entry.id   dba64f4823eac0b964486988eaaea1b1
#
_cell.length_a   1.000
_cell.length_b   1.000
_cell.length_c   1.000
_cell.angle_alpha   90.00
_cell.angle_beta   90.00
_cell.angle_gamma   90.00
#
_symmetry.space_group_name_H-M   'P 1'
#
loop_
_entity.id
_entity.type
_entity.pdbx_description
1 polymer ?
#
loop_
_entity_poly.entity_id
_entity_poly.type
_entity_poly.pdbx_seq_one_letter_code
_entity_poly.pdbx_strand_id
1 'polypeptide(L)'
;MTITHSNFLTQVRSYTEVDSNVLTDTLIDQFIRNTEIDIANKVDYDDIREYAITLQSGTLRYLNVPDDCISVRSVQIIENNVRDFLEKRDTSFIAEFNPTNATGQPKYYANWDDKNILLAPQPDKNYEVQLHYIKDPAHFTSDDSTFLSQHAENLLLYGVLVECFSYLKGPMDMYKLYSDKYNETMQSFMLTQMGKRRRADYDDGVMRLPVQSPSP
;
A
#
# COMPACT_ATOMS: atom_id res chain seq x y z
N MET A 1 -17.76 8.04 14.91
CA MET A 1 -18.74 8.42 13.88
C MET A 1 -17.96 8.55 12.59
N THR A 2 -18.35 7.87 11.54
CA THR A 2 -17.66 7.98 10.25
C THR A 2 -18.07 9.29 9.59
N ILE A 3 -17.11 10.10 9.17
CA ILE A 3 -17.41 11.33 8.45
C ILE A 3 -17.93 11.00 7.05
N THR A 4 -18.98 11.67 6.61
CA THR A 4 -19.44 11.57 5.21
C THR A 4 -18.61 12.51 4.35
N HIS A 5 -18.45 12.18 3.07
CA HIS A 5 -17.71 12.99 2.10
C HIS A 5 -18.23 14.45 2.08
N SER A 6 -19.55 14.65 2.02
CA SER A 6 -20.18 15.99 2.02
C SER A 6 -19.84 16.79 3.29
N ASN A 7 -19.82 16.14 4.46
CA ASN A 7 -19.43 16.80 5.70
C ASN A 7 -17.93 17.14 5.70
N PHE A 8 -17.10 16.29 5.14
CA PHE A 8 -15.67 16.54 5.00
C PHE A 8 -15.39 17.76 4.11
N LEU A 9 -16.04 17.87 2.94
CA LEU A 9 -15.94 19.04 2.07
C LEU A 9 -16.37 20.33 2.79
N THR A 10 -17.48 20.26 3.54
CA THR A 10 -17.97 21.38 4.34
C THR A 10 -16.97 21.78 5.41
N GLN A 11 -16.37 20.79 6.08
CA GLN A 11 -15.35 21.01 7.10
C GLN A 11 -14.11 21.68 6.52
N VAL A 12 -13.58 21.20 5.39
CA VAL A 12 -12.41 21.80 4.70
C VAL A 12 -12.70 23.28 4.37
N ARG A 13 -13.86 23.60 3.83
CA ARG A 13 -14.26 24.99 3.53
C ARG A 13 -14.40 25.84 4.79
N SER A 14 -14.92 25.26 5.87
CA SER A 14 -15.02 25.96 7.17
C SER A 14 -13.63 26.32 7.74
N TYR A 15 -12.63 25.43 7.60
CA TYR A 15 -11.28 25.69 8.07
C TYR A 15 -10.51 26.71 7.21
N THR A 16 -10.83 26.76 5.92
CA THR A 16 -10.17 27.67 4.98
C THR A 16 -10.90 29.00 4.85
N GLU A 17 -12.14 29.13 5.39
CA GLU A 17 -13.04 30.27 5.25
C GLU A 17 -13.28 30.67 3.78
N VAL A 18 -13.32 29.68 2.88
CA VAL A 18 -13.44 29.89 1.43
C VAL A 18 -14.66 29.17 0.87
N ASP A 19 -15.36 29.84 -0.03
CA ASP A 19 -16.57 29.34 -0.68
C ASP A 19 -16.29 28.27 -1.75
N SER A 20 -17.34 27.53 -2.12
CA SER A 20 -17.32 26.50 -3.16
C SER A 20 -16.96 27.00 -4.57
N ASN A 21 -17.05 28.32 -4.81
CA ASN A 21 -16.64 28.93 -6.08
C ASN A 21 -15.10 28.94 -6.25
N VAL A 22 -14.35 28.92 -5.17
CA VAL A 22 -12.88 28.94 -5.18
C VAL A 22 -12.34 27.53 -4.91
N LEU A 23 -12.84 26.88 -3.84
CA LEU A 23 -12.56 25.49 -3.53
C LEU A 23 -13.72 24.62 -3.99
N THR A 24 -13.69 24.23 -5.26
CA THR A 24 -14.71 23.34 -5.85
C THR A 24 -14.59 21.93 -5.25
N ASP A 25 -15.68 21.16 -5.30
CA ASP A 25 -15.67 19.75 -4.84
C ASP A 25 -14.59 18.96 -5.55
N THR A 26 -14.50 19.07 -6.87
CA THR A 26 -13.50 18.38 -7.69
C THR A 26 -12.06 18.70 -7.29
N LEU A 27 -11.79 19.96 -6.89
CA LEU A 27 -10.46 20.37 -6.46
C LEU A 27 -10.11 19.79 -5.10
N ILE A 28 -11.07 19.79 -4.17
CA ILE A 28 -10.87 19.17 -2.86
C ILE A 28 -10.69 17.65 -3.01
N ASP A 29 -11.42 17.00 -3.92
CA ASP A 29 -11.26 15.58 -4.23
C ASP A 29 -9.85 15.25 -4.73
N GLN A 30 -9.26 16.12 -5.57
CA GLN A 30 -7.87 15.98 -5.97
C GLN A 30 -6.89 16.07 -4.78
N PHE A 31 -7.13 17.00 -3.85
CA PHE A 31 -6.31 17.14 -2.65
C PHE A 31 -6.48 15.94 -1.71
N ILE A 32 -7.69 15.39 -1.59
CA ILE A 32 -7.95 14.15 -0.87
C ILE A 32 -7.10 13.03 -1.47
N ARG A 33 -7.17 12.85 -2.79
CA ARG A 33 -6.43 11.81 -3.51
C ARG A 33 -4.91 11.96 -3.33
N ASN A 34 -4.38 13.15 -3.48
CA ASN A 34 -2.96 13.43 -3.25
C ASN A 34 -2.53 13.07 -1.84
N THR A 35 -3.36 13.42 -0.85
CA THR A 35 -3.09 13.12 0.56
C THR A 35 -3.13 11.61 0.84
N GLU A 36 -4.11 10.88 0.28
CA GLU A 36 -4.22 9.42 0.42
C GLU A 36 -2.99 8.71 -0.14
N ILE A 37 -2.53 9.13 -1.32
CA ILE A 37 -1.31 8.59 -1.95
C ILE A 37 -0.07 8.92 -1.11
N ASP A 38 0.05 10.16 -0.61
CA ASP A 38 1.17 10.55 0.26
C ASP A 38 1.23 9.73 1.54
N ILE A 39 0.07 9.49 2.17
CA ILE A 39 -0.03 8.62 3.35
C ILE A 39 0.37 7.19 3.02
N ALA A 40 -0.15 6.62 1.92
CA ALA A 40 0.16 5.26 1.48
C ALA A 40 1.65 5.06 1.14
N ASN A 41 2.30 6.08 0.58
CA ASN A 41 3.74 6.05 0.31
C ASN A 41 4.60 6.11 1.57
N LYS A 42 4.11 6.74 2.64
CA LYS A 42 4.84 6.91 3.91
C LYS A 42 4.56 5.79 4.91
N VAL A 43 3.36 5.23 4.90
CA VAL A 43 2.89 4.27 5.90
C VAL A 43 2.29 3.04 5.24
N ASP A 44 2.88 1.89 5.52
CA ASP A 44 2.31 0.59 5.14
C ASP A 44 1.26 0.18 6.19
N TYR A 45 -0.02 0.49 5.93
CA TYR A 45 -1.14 0.09 6.79
C TYR A 45 -1.91 -1.10 6.19
N ASP A 46 -2.70 -1.77 7.02
CA ASP A 46 -3.24 -3.09 6.68
C ASP A 46 -4.22 -3.08 5.50
N ASP A 47 -4.99 -2.00 5.33
CA ASP A 47 -6.01 -1.88 4.28
C ASP A 47 -5.44 -1.83 2.85
N ILE A 48 -4.22 -1.33 2.67
CA ILE A 48 -3.55 -1.31 1.34
C ILE A 48 -2.89 -2.64 0.98
N ARG A 49 -2.95 -3.65 1.85
CA ARG A 49 -2.42 -4.98 1.56
C ARG A 49 -3.51 -5.85 0.99
N GLU A 50 -3.22 -6.41 -0.16
CA GLU A 50 -4.15 -7.28 -0.86
C GLU A 50 -3.42 -8.54 -1.33
N TYR A 51 -4.19 -9.54 -1.69
CA TYR A 51 -3.67 -10.72 -2.36
C TYR A 51 -4.51 -11.05 -3.59
N ALA A 52 -3.87 -11.52 -4.63
CA ALA A 52 -4.54 -12.03 -5.82
C ALA A 52 -4.08 -13.46 -6.11
N ILE A 53 -5.00 -14.29 -6.54
CA ILE A 53 -4.72 -15.65 -7.02
C ILE A 53 -4.94 -15.65 -8.52
N THR A 54 -3.90 -16.01 -9.26
CA THR A 54 -3.91 -16.02 -10.72
C THR A 54 -3.44 -17.38 -11.23
N LEU A 55 -4.06 -17.88 -12.28
CA LEU A 55 -3.59 -19.08 -12.96
C LEU A 55 -2.49 -18.69 -13.99
N GLN A 56 -1.26 -19.10 -13.71
CA GLN A 56 -0.13 -18.89 -14.63
C GLN A 56 -0.08 -19.99 -15.67
N SER A 57 -0.15 -19.61 -16.95
CA SER A 57 0.01 -20.54 -18.06
C SER A 57 1.45 -21.05 -18.17
N GLY A 58 1.64 -22.35 -18.33
CA GLY A 58 2.93 -22.99 -18.47
C GLY A 58 3.76 -22.56 -19.69
N THR A 59 3.18 -21.81 -20.60
CA THR A 59 3.88 -21.27 -21.77
C THR A 59 4.36 -19.83 -21.59
N LEU A 60 3.95 -19.18 -20.52
CA LEU A 60 4.27 -17.77 -20.27
C LEU A 60 5.32 -17.64 -19.16
N ARG A 61 6.39 -16.94 -19.49
CA ARG A 61 7.46 -16.58 -18.56
C ARG A 61 7.09 -15.37 -17.67
N TYR A 62 6.16 -14.55 -18.15
CA TYR A 62 5.73 -13.34 -17.48
C TYR A 62 4.39 -13.59 -16.82
N LEU A 63 4.27 -13.17 -15.56
CA LEU A 63 3.04 -13.17 -14.78
C LEU A 63 2.54 -11.75 -14.67
N ASN A 64 1.29 -11.51 -15.08
CA ASN A 64 0.66 -10.20 -14.95
C ASN A 64 0.32 -9.94 -13.48
N VAL A 65 0.59 -8.75 -13.02
CA VAL A 65 0.12 -8.25 -11.72
C VAL A 65 -1.22 -7.52 -11.88
N PRO A 66 -2.04 -7.43 -10.81
CA PRO A 66 -3.26 -6.63 -10.84
C PRO A 66 -3.00 -5.18 -11.20
N ASP A 67 -3.97 -4.52 -11.87
CA ASP A 67 -3.83 -3.13 -12.32
C ASP A 67 -3.72 -2.12 -11.17
N ASP A 68 -4.23 -2.48 -9.99
CA ASP A 68 -4.13 -1.69 -8.76
C ASP A 68 -2.86 -1.96 -7.94
N CYS A 69 -1.96 -2.79 -8.44
CA CYS A 69 -0.73 -3.15 -7.75
C CYS A 69 0.31 -2.05 -7.83
N ILE A 70 0.68 -1.46 -6.68
CA ILE A 70 1.83 -0.54 -6.59
C ILE A 70 3.15 -1.30 -6.41
N SER A 71 3.15 -2.35 -5.57
CA SER A 71 4.37 -3.09 -5.27
C SER A 71 4.07 -4.52 -4.83
N VAL A 72 4.78 -5.47 -5.44
CA VAL A 72 4.70 -6.88 -5.08
C VAL A 72 5.57 -7.18 -3.86
N ARG A 73 4.98 -7.76 -2.82
CA ARG A 73 5.65 -8.13 -1.56
C ARG A 73 6.19 -9.55 -1.59
N SER A 74 5.35 -10.50 -2.02
CA SER A 74 5.74 -11.90 -2.15
C SER A 74 4.93 -12.60 -3.22
N VAL A 75 5.54 -13.61 -3.81
CA VAL A 75 4.94 -14.49 -4.81
C VAL A 75 5.05 -15.91 -4.30
N GLN A 76 3.95 -16.66 -4.38
CA GLN A 76 3.87 -18.05 -3.98
C GLN A 76 3.26 -18.87 -5.11
N ILE A 77 3.74 -20.09 -5.28
CA ILE A 77 3.10 -21.09 -6.13
C ILE A 77 2.32 -22.04 -5.21
N ILE A 78 1.11 -22.37 -5.62
CA ILE A 78 0.28 -23.34 -4.93
C ILE A 78 0.17 -24.58 -5.81
N GLU A 79 0.72 -25.68 -5.33
CA GLU A 79 0.63 -26.98 -5.97
C GLU A 79 0.23 -28.05 -4.95
N ASN A 80 -0.81 -28.82 -5.24
CA ASN A 80 -1.35 -29.87 -4.33
C ASN A 80 -1.60 -29.37 -2.89
N ASN A 81 -2.12 -28.14 -2.75
CA ASN A 81 -2.31 -27.44 -1.47
C ASN A 81 -1.00 -27.14 -0.68
N VAL A 82 0.15 -27.29 -1.31
CA VAL A 82 1.44 -26.87 -0.77
C VAL A 82 1.79 -25.52 -1.36
N ARG A 83 2.26 -24.63 -0.50
CA ARG A 83 2.67 -23.26 -0.89
C ARG A 83 4.18 -23.17 -0.89
N ASP A 84 4.74 -22.87 -2.06
CA ASP A 84 6.16 -22.64 -2.24
C ASP A 84 6.41 -21.16 -2.53
N PHE A 85 7.18 -20.50 -1.65
CA PHE A 85 7.57 -19.10 -1.85
C PHE A 85 8.65 -18.98 -2.90
N LEU A 86 8.45 -18.06 -3.86
CA LEU A 86 9.47 -17.69 -4.81
C LEU A 86 10.41 -16.64 -4.19
N GLU A 87 11.70 -16.80 -4.45
CA GLU A 87 12.69 -15.83 -4.00
C GLU A 87 12.81 -14.68 -4.98
N LYS A 88 12.75 -13.43 -4.47
CA LYS A 88 12.93 -12.24 -5.30
C LYS A 88 14.40 -12.08 -5.65
N ARG A 89 14.68 -11.95 -6.96
CA ARG A 89 16.01 -11.73 -7.51
C ARG A 89 15.99 -10.59 -8.53
N ASP A 90 17.17 -10.18 -8.96
CA ASP A 90 17.30 -9.22 -10.05
C ASP A 90 17.16 -9.91 -11.41
N THR A 91 16.78 -9.15 -12.42
CA THR A 91 16.63 -9.64 -13.81
C THR A 91 17.94 -10.18 -14.39
N SER A 92 19.08 -9.59 -14.02
CA SER A 92 20.42 -10.07 -14.39
C SER A 92 20.70 -11.47 -13.84
N PHE A 93 20.36 -11.72 -12.57
CA PHE A 93 20.48 -13.05 -11.98
C PHE A 93 19.62 -14.08 -12.71
N ILE A 94 18.38 -13.73 -13.06
CA ILE A 94 17.48 -14.64 -13.78
C ILE A 94 18.04 -14.98 -15.17
N ALA A 95 18.61 -14.01 -15.86
CA ALA A 95 19.24 -14.23 -17.16
C ALA A 95 20.45 -15.17 -17.08
N GLU A 96 21.23 -15.04 -16.01
CA GLU A 96 22.41 -15.87 -15.75
C GLU A 96 22.02 -17.28 -15.26
N PHE A 97 21.01 -17.37 -14.39
CA PHE A 97 20.48 -18.62 -13.86
C PHE A 97 19.80 -19.49 -14.93
N ASN A 98 19.06 -18.88 -15.85
CA ASN A 98 18.30 -19.59 -16.88
C ASN A 98 18.60 -19.07 -18.30
N PRO A 99 19.87 -19.20 -18.80
CA PRO A 99 20.27 -18.63 -20.07
C PRO A 99 19.62 -19.31 -21.26
N THR A 100 19.18 -20.56 -21.11
CA THR A 100 18.55 -21.36 -22.15
C THR A 100 17.03 -21.35 -22.11
N ASN A 101 16.43 -20.56 -21.23
CA ASN A 101 14.98 -20.58 -20.96
C ASN A 101 14.45 -21.99 -20.65
N ALA A 102 15.20 -22.77 -19.88
CA ALA A 102 14.76 -24.08 -19.43
C ALA A 102 13.41 -23.97 -18.68
N THR A 103 12.53 -24.93 -18.92
CA THR A 103 11.23 -25.01 -18.27
C THR A 103 11.29 -25.85 -17.01
N GLY A 104 10.46 -25.49 -16.04
CA GLY A 104 10.34 -26.20 -14.74
C GLY A 104 9.50 -25.42 -13.75
N GLN A 105 9.39 -25.94 -12.53
CA GLN A 105 8.72 -25.20 -11.46
C GLN A 105 9.49 -23.92 -11.14
N PRO A 106 8.84 -22.75 -11.22
CA PRO A 106 9.47 -21.49 -10.84
C PRO A 106 9.96 -21.47 -9.39
N LYS A 107 11.14 -20.91 -9.18
CA LYS A 107 11.77 -20.74 -7.86
C LYS A 107 12.11 -19.28 -7.55
N TYR A 108 12.32 -18.51 -8.61
CA TYR A 108 12.73 -17.12 -8.52
C TYR A 108 11.77 -16.24 -9.31
N TYR A 109 11.65 -14.97 -8.87
CA TYR A 109 10.96 -13.95 -9.64
C TYR A 109 11.73 -12.64 -9.60
N ALA A 110 11.53 -11.83 -10.64
CA ALA A 110 12.05 -10.46 -10.74
C ALA A 110 10.96 -9.53 -11.23
N ASN A 111 10.98 -8.29 -10.78
CA ASN A 111 10.14 -7.26 -11.38
C ASN A 111 10.69 -6.97 -12.78
N TRP A 112 9.83 -7.05 -13.80
CA TRP A 112 10.19 -6.74 -15.17
C TRP A 112 9.75 -5.33 -15.54
N ASP A 113 8.49 -5.05 -15.35
CA ASP A 113 7.86 -3.74 -15.51
C ASP A 113 6.74 -3.56 -14.48
N ASP A 114 5.97 -2.45 -14.58
CA ASP A 114 4.90 -2.14 -13.63
C ASP A 114 3.75 -3.16 -13.65
N LYS A 115 3.59 -3.91 -14.74
CA LYS A 115 2.48 -4.85 -14.95
C LYS A 115 2.89 -6.31 -14.97
N ASN A 116 4.20 -6.59 -15.03
CA ASN A 116 4.68 -7.94 -15.21
C ASN A 116 5.84 -8.28 -14.29
N ILE A 117 5.80 -9.50 -13.76
CA ILE A 117 6.91 -10.14 -13.09
C ILE A 117 7.45 -11.28 -13.96
N LEU A 118 8.77 -11.40 -13.98
CA LEU A 118 9.49 -12.44 -14.67
C LEU A 118 9.69 -13.63 -13.74
N LEU A 119 9.30 -14.84 -14.19
CA LEU A 119 9.47 -16.09 -13.45
C LEU A 119 10.66 -16.89 -13.96
N ALA A 120 11.37 -17.58 -13.07
CA ALA A 120 12.48 -18.47 -13.44
C ALA A 120 12.55 -19.70 -12.50
N PRO A 121 12.73 -20.92 -13.08
CA PRO A 121 12.61 -21.28 -14.50
C PRO A 121 11.27 -20.87 -15.12
N GLN A 122 11.18 -20.89 -16.45
CA GLN A 122 9.90 -20.73 -17.13
C GLN A 122 8.95 -21.86 -16.70
N PRO A 123 7.68 -21.58 -16.35
CA PRO A 123 6.73 -22.62 -15.96
C PRO A 123 6.63 -23.74 -17.01
N ASP A 124 6.65 -24.99 -16.60
CA ASP A 124 6.50 -26.18 -17.49
C ASP A 124 5.04 -26.65 -17.58
N LYS A 125 4.18 -26.16 -16.70
CA LYS A 125 2.74 -26.43 -16.66
C LYS A 125 1.99 -25.24 -16.08
N ASN A 126 0.67 -25.33 -16.00
CA ASN A 126 -0.14 -24.32 -15.32
C ASN A 126 0.04 -24.43 -13.82
N TYR A 127 0.37 -23.31 -13.20
CA TYR A 127 0.46 -23.15 -11.75
C TYR A 127 -0.54 -22.13 -11.25
N GLU A 128 -1.10 -22.41 -10.09
CA GLU A 128 -1.82 -21.40 -9.33
C GLU A 128 -0.79 -20.54 -8.59
N VAL A 129 -0.81 -19.24 -8.84
CA VAL A 129 0.14 -18.28 -8.25
C VAL A 129 -0.62 -17.32 -7.36
N GLN A 130 -0.19 -17.20 -6.11
CA GLN A 130 -0.69 -16.21 -5.17
C GLN A 130 0.30 -15.08 -5.03
N LEU A 131 -0.19 -13.87 -5.32
CA LEU A 131 0.52 -12.61 -5.16
C LEU A 131 0.06 -11.93 -3.88
N HIS A 132 0.99 -11.50 -3.03
CA HIS A 132 0.72 -10.54 -1.97
C HIS A 132 1.35 -9.22 -2.40
N TYR A 133 0.56 -8.16 -2.39
CA TYR A 133 0.99 -6.87 -2.92
C TYR A 133 0.41 -5.69 -2.12
N ILE A 134 0.96 -4.52 -2.36
CA ILE A 134 0.42 -3.25 -1.92
C ILE A 134 -0.44 -2.71 -3.06
N LYS A 135 -1.72 -2.53 -2.77
CA LYS A 135 -2.67 -1.95 -3.72
C LYS A 135 -2.68 -0.42 -3.64
N ASP A 136 -3.14 0.20 -4.70
CA ASP A 136 -3.47 1.62 -4.70
C ASP A 136 -4.56 1.89 -3.64
N PRO A 137 -4.38 2.90 -2.76
CA PRO A 137 -5.37 3.20 -1.73
C PRO A 137 -6.72 3.56 -2.35
N ALA A 138 -7.79 3.06 -1.73
CA ALA A 138 -9.15 3.44 -2.10
C ALA A 138 -9.32 4.96 -1.97
N HIS A 139 -10.05 5.55 -2.91
CA HIS A 139 -10.31 6.98 -2.92
C HIS A 139 -11.58 7.31 -2.14
N PHE A 140 -11.48 8.26 -1.21
CA PHE A 140 -12.62 8.76 -0.46
C PHE A 140 -13.50 9.64 -1.34
N THR A 141 -14.69 9.14 -1.65
CA THR A 141 -15.69 9.80 -2.51
C THR A 141 -17.06 9.85 -1.84
N SER A 142 -18.05 10.41 -2.53
CA SER A 142 -19.44 10.43 -2.05
C SER A 142 -20.01 9.03 -1.83
N ASP A 143 -19.56 8.06 -2.60
CA ASP A 143 -20.12 6.71 -2.63
C ASP A 143 -19.36 5.72 -1.73
N ASP A 144 -18.07 6.01 -1.48
CA ASP A 144 -17.17 5.11 -0.77
C ASP A 144 -16.47 5.77 0.42
N SER A 145 -16.62 5.17 1.59
CA SER A 145 -15.82 5.49 2.77
C SER A 145 -14.53 4.65 2.76
N THR A 146 -13.40 5.28 3.05
CA THR A 146 -12.09 4.61 3.09
C THR A 146 -11.66 4.31 4.52
N PHE A 147 -10.65 3.46 4.68
CA PHE A 147 -10.03 3.22 5.98
C PHE A 147 -9.53 4.53 6.62
N LEU A 148 -8.95 5.41 5.83
CA LEU A 148 -8.44 6.70 6.33
C LEU A 148 -9.57 7.61 6.80
N SER A 149 -10.69 7.69 6.07
CA SER A 149 -11.84 8.50 6.48
C SER A 149 -12.54 7.98 7.75
N GLN A 150 -12.40 6.66 8.04
CA GLN A 150 -13.01 6.03 9.20
C GLN A 150 -12.12 6.05 10.45
N HIS A 151 -10.80 5.86 10.26
CA HIS A 151 -9.86 5.61 11.37
C HIS A 151 -8.76 6.66 11.51
N ALA A 152 -8.58 7.53 10.51
CA ALA A 152 -7.55 8.56 10.49
C ALA A 152 -8.06 9.89 9.91
N GLU A 153 -9.32 10.26 10.24
CA GLU A 153 -9.99 11.46 9.74
C GLU A 153 -9.15 12.73 9.90
N ASN A 154 -8.57 12.95 11.08
CA ASN A 154 -7.76 14.14 11.33
C ASN A 154 -6.47 14.17 10.48
N LEU A 155 -5.87 13.01 10.23
CA LEU A 155 -4.70 12.91 9.37
C LEU A 155 -5.06 13.30 7.94
N LEU A 156 -6.16 12.77 7.41
CA LEU A 156 -6.66 13.11 6.09
C LEU A 156 -7.00 14.60 6.00
N LEU A 157 -7.72 15.14 6.99
CA LEU A 157 -8.11 16.54 7.03
C LEU A 157 -6.90 17.49 7.03
N TYR A 158 -5.92 17.25 7.89
CA TYR A 158 -4.75 18.13 7.95
C TYR A 158 -3.90 18.06 6.68
N GLY A 159 -3.79 16.89 6.05
CA GLY A 159 -3.11 16.76 4.76
C GLY A 159 -3.81 17.57 3.67
N VAL A 160 -5.15 17.45 3.58
CA VAL A 160 -5.95 18.24 2.62
C VAL A 160 -5.85 19.74 2.90
N LEU A 161 -5.82 20.17 4.17
CA LEU A 161 -5.67 21.58 4.51
C LEU A 161 -4.30 22.13 4.11
N VAL A 162 -3.23 21.35 4.23
CA VAL A 162 -1.90 21.75 3.73
C VAL A 162 -1.94 22.02 2.23
N GLU A 163 -2.57 21.14 1.45
CA GLU A 163 -2.78 21.35 0.00
C GLU A 163 -3.64 22.59 -0.31
N CYS A 164 -4.74 22.76 0.45
CA CYS A 164 -5.62 23.92 0.29
C CYS A 164 -4.87 25.25 0.56
N PHE A 165 -4.15 25.36 1.67
CA PHE A 165 -3.40 26.60 1.98
C PHE A 165 -2.24 26.84 1.02
N SER A 166 -1.63 25.80 0.48
CA SER A 166 -0.64 25.91 -0.61
C SER A 166 -1.29 26.46 -1.88
N TYR A 167 -2.44 25.92 -2.28
CA TYR A 167 -3.18 26.35 -3.46
C TYR A 167 -3.66 27.81 -3.35
N LEU A 168 -4.27 28.15 -2.22
CA LEU A 168 -4.80 29.49 -1.94
C LEU A 168 -3.71 30.54 -1.74
N LYS A 169 -2.42 30.15 -1.66
CA LYS A 169 -1.32 31.03 -1.27
C LYS A 169 -1.62 31.73 0.05
N GLY A 170 -2.20 30.97 0.98
CA GLY A 170 -2.63 31.47 2.28
C GLY A 170 -1.47 31.95 3.17
N PRO A 171 -1.79 32.46 4.38
CA PRO A 171 -0.79 32.89 5.33
C PRO A 171 0.19 31.76 5.67
N MET A 172 1.49 32.07 5.70
CA MET A 172 2.54 31.10 5.93
C MET A 172 2.47 30.44 7.32
N ASP A 173 1.97 31.15 8.31
CA ASP A 173 1.73 30.65 9.66
C ASP A 173 0.65 29.57 9.70
N MET A 174 -0.42 29.73 8.94
CA MET A 174 -1.50 28.73 8.82
C MET A 174 -1.01 27.50 8.07
N TYR A 175 -0.28 27.68 6.97
CA TYR A 175 0.35 26.58 6.26
C TYR A 175 1.28 25.77 7.19
N LYS A 176 2.13 26.45 7.93
CA LYS A 176 3.05 25.81 8.88
C LYS A 176 2.30 25.09 10.00
N LEU A 177 1.25 25.71 10.57
CA LEU A 177 0.44 25.09 11.61
C LEU A 177 -0.16 23.75 11.15
N TYR A 178 -0.77 23.71 9.96
CA TYR A 178 -1.37 22.46 9.45
C TYR A 178 -0.32 21.45 8.99
N SER A 179 0.81 21.90 8.45
CA SER A 179 1.93 21.02 8.14
C SER A 179 2.51 20.34 9.39
N ASP A 180 2.68 21.09 10.48
CA ASP A 180 3.15 20.54 11.76
C ASP A 180 2.14 19.55 12.34
N LYS A 181 0.83 19.85 12.32
CA LYS A 181 -0.24 18.95 12.74
C LYS A 181 -0.33 17.69 11.88
N TYR A 182 -0.16 17.84 10.56
CA TYR A 182 -0.12 16.70 9.65
C TYR A 182 1.03 15.75 9.99
N ASN A 183 2.23 16.29 10.21
CA ASN A 183 3.40 15.50 10.56
C ASN A 183 3.24 14.81 11.94
N GLU A 184 2.65 15.48 12.93
CA GLU A 184 2.38 14.90 14.24
C GLU A 184 1.38 13.74 14.16
N THR A 185 0.27 13.96 13.45
CA THR A 185 -0.75 12.93 13.26
C THR A 185 -0.24 11.77 12.41
N MET A 186 0.62 12.04 11.41
CA MET A 186 1.29 11.02 10.63
C MET A 186 2.19 10.12 11.49
N GLN A 187 2.99 10.71 12.36
CA GLN A 187 3.84 9.95 13.28
C GLN A 187 3.01 9.09 14.23
N SER A 188 1.93 9.65 14.79
CA SER A 188 0.99 8.91 15.65
C SER A 188 0.36 7.74 14.90
N PHE A 189 -0.06 7.95 13.66
CA PHE A 189 -0.63 6.91 12.81
C PHE A 189 0.38 5.80 12.50
N MET A 190 1.62 6.16 12.14
CA MET A 190 2.72 5.20 11.94
C MET A 190 2.95 4.33 13.18
N LEU A 191 3.03 4.93 14.35
CA LEU A 191 3.24 4.20 15.61
C LEU A 191 2.07 3.27 15.91
N THR A 192 0.83 3.69 15.63
CA THR A 192 -0.36 2.85 15.81
C THR A 192 -0.35 1.64 14.88
N GLN A 193 0.01 1.81 13.60
CA GLN A 193 0.10 0.70 12.66
C GLN A 193 1.25 -0.27 13.02
N MET A 194 2.39 0.24 13.46
CA MET A 194 3.49 -0.57 13.97
C MET A 194 3.11 -1.31 15.26
N GLY A 195 2.33 -0.65 16.14
CA GLY A 195 1.86 -1.24 17.39
C GLY A 195 0.89 -2.40 17.19
N LYS A 196 0.02 -2.33 16.17
CA LYS A 196 -0.86 -3.45 15.79
C LYS A 196 -0.06 -4.70 15.42
N ARG A 197 1.03 -4.55 14.66
CA ARG A 197 1.90 -5.67 14.27
C ARG A 197 2.60 -6.31 15.47
N ARG A 198 3.07 -5.50 16.43
CA ARG A 198 3.70 -6.02 17.65
C ARG A 198 2.69 -6.72 18.55
N ARG A 199 1.43 -6.24 18.61
CA ARG A 199 0.38 -6.90 19.39
C ARG A 199 -0.01 -8.26 18.83
N ALA A 200 -0.04 -8.43 17.50
CA ALA A 200 -0.27 -9.73 16.90
C ALA A 200 0.79 -10.77 17.32
N ASP A 201 2.05 -10.36 17.43
CA ASP A 201 3.13 -11.23 17.95
C ASP A 201 2.95 -11.59 19.43
N TYR A 202 2.22 -10.77 20.20
CA TYR A 202 1.92 -11.05 21.62
C TYR A 202 0.63 -11.86 21.81
N ASP A 203 -0.37 -11.66 20.94
CA ASP A 203 -1.67 -12.36 21.03
C ASP A 203 -1.54 -13.84 20.67
N ASP A 204 -0.54 -14.23 19.87
CA ASP A 204 -0.21 -15.63 19.58
C ASP A 204 0.41 -16.38 20.79
N GLY A 205 0.47 -15.75 21.97
CA GLY A 205 0.93 -16.37 23.20
C GLY A 205 2.41 -16.80 23.19
N VAL A 206 3.12 -16.48 22.13
CA VAL A 206 4.53 -16.81 21.98
C VAL A 206 5.35 -15.61 22.48
N MET A 207 5.47 -15.49 23.79
CA MET A 207 6.57 -14.74 24.37
C MET A 207 7.86 -15.45 23.94
N ARG A 208 8.46 -14.99 22.84
CA ARG A 208 9.81 -15.43 22.45
C ARG A 208 10.80 -14.84 23.46
N LEU A 209 10.90 -15.50 24.58
CA LEU A 209 12.07 -15.32 25.43
C LEU A 209 13.28 -15.65 24.57
N PRO A 210 14.30 -14.77 24.50
CA PRO A 210 15.54 -15.13 23.84
C PRO A 210 16.05 -16.39 24.54
N VAL A 211 16.06 -17.49 23.81
CA VAL A 211 16.70 -18.71 24.29
C VAL A 211 18.18 -18.37 24.40
N GLN A 212 18.66 -18.16 25.61
CA GLN A 212 20.08 -18.13 25.85
C GLN A 212 20.60 -19.52 25.46
N SER A 213 21.36 -19.59 24.38
CA SER A 213 22.09 -20.81 24.06
C SER A 213 22.99 -21.09 25.24
N PRO A 214 22.99 -22.33 25.76
CA PRO A 214 23.95 -22.71 26.81
C PRO A 214 25.35 -22.45 26.26
N SER A 215 26.12 -21.64 26.97
CA SER A 215 27.56 -21.51 26.69
C SER A 215 28.23 -22.89 26.81
N PRO A 216 29.15 -23.19 25.87
CA PRO A 216 29.90 -24.44 25.91
C PRO A 216 30.74 -24.60 27.17
#